data_cd8e925ea1379b170f52fa3073f547f1
#
_entry.id   cd8e925ea1379b170f52fa3073f547f1
#
_cell.length_a   1.000
_cell.length_b   1.000
_cell.length_c   1.000
_cell.angle_alpha   90.00
_cell.angle_beta   90.00
_cell.angle_gamma   90.00
#
_symmetry.space_group_name_H-M   'P 1'
#
loop_
_entity.id
_entity.type
_entity.pdbx_description
1 polymer ?
#
loop_
_entity_poly.entity_id
_entity_poly.type
_entity_poly.pdbx_seq_one_letter_code
_entity_poly.pdbx_strand_id
1 'polypeptide(L)'
;MXAAAHPRRSALLFIDSLKIGGAERVTLQWAEWLSKGGWSVTLLTSKSASHDFYPVPAGLRRVQEPALPGLLNRALFWPLKLLRLRKLLQREQPALLIGMTTLPSIKLALASIGLSSRLVLSERNYPPARPLAWRWRLLRRLAYPRAHLHLVQTQGIAQWLHQRGLARRXAVLXNAIVWPIPRLAPWLNPESSVPPGQKVILAVGTKLHQKGFDRLVAAFARLQADFPDWSLVILGIDDAPYRGVNQAARLRQLMGTESSRLILPGNVGNVGDWYKASALFVLSSRFEGYPNVLLEAMASGLPCLAVDCPTGPSDLIDPGLNGWLVSEQVASTDMEQPLRQALEDTAARVAFASKAQAVRQRNAPESLRPVFLDLMGSL
;
A
#
# COMPACT_ATOMS: atom_id res chain seq x y z
N MET A 1 -33.01 -33.54 13.00
CA MET A 1 -31.57 -33.91 12.89
C MET A 1 -30.74 -32.65 12.68
N UNK A 2 -29.94 -31.95 13.53
CA UNK A 2 -29.31 -31.00 13.39
C UNK A 2 -28.21 -31.25 12.79
N ALA A 3 -28.08 -30.77 12.02
CA ALA A 3 -26.81 -30.86 11.35
C ALA A 3 -25.72 -30.50 12.38
N ALA A 4 -24.88 -31.41 12.66
CA ALA A 4 -23.72 -31.14 13.51
C ALA A 4 -22.96 -29.97 12.85
N ALA A 5 -22.91 -28.83 13.55
CA ALA A 5 -22.14 -27.70 13.07
C ALA A 5 -20.67 -28.13 13.03
N HIS A 6 -20.06 -28.15 11.85
CA HIS A 6 -18.64 -28.37 11.77
C HIS A 6 -17.95 -27.30 12.62
N PRO A 7 -16.94 -27.69 13.43
CA PRO A 7 -16.23 -26.71 14.21
C PRO A 7 -15.65 -25.64 13.29
N ARG A 8 -15.93 -24.39 13.59
CA ARG A 8 -15.39 -23.27 12.79
C ARG A 8 -13.88 -23.30 12.83
N ARG A 9 -13.27 -23.26 11.65
CA ARG A 9 -11.81 -23.11 11.58
C ARG A 9 -11.44 -21.76 12.18
N SER A 10 -10.32 -21.70 12.90
CA SER A 10 -9.86 -20.47 13.52
C SER A 10 -8.65 -19.92 12.80
N ALA A 11 -8.63 -18.59 12.69
CA ALA A 11 -7.53 -17.86 12.05
C ALA A 11 -7.08 -16.73 12.96
N LEU A 12 -5.77 -16.48 12.98
CA LEU A 12 -5.19 -15.38 13.73
C LEU A 12 -4.31 -14.54 12.80
N LEU A 13 -4.61 -13.25 12.70
CA LEU A 13 -3.83 -12.30 11.90
C LEU A 13 -3.05 -11.39 12.83
N PHE A 14 -1.75 -11.26 12.57
CA PHE A 14 -0.85 -10.48 13.42
C PHE A 14 -0.26 -9.32 12.63
N ILE A 15 -0.49 -8.10 13.12
CA ILE A 15 0.11 -6.87 12.58
C ILE A 15 0.52 -5.99 13.76
N ASP A 16 1.47 -5.07 13.55
CA ASP A 16 2.00 -4.26 14.64
C ASP A 16 0.92 -3.38 15.28
N SER A 17 0.14 -2.69 14.45
CA SER A 17 -0.92 -1.80 14.94
C SER A 17 -2.00 -1.67 13.86
N LEU A 18 -3.12 -1.03 14.22
CA LEU A 18 -4.18 -0.70 13.27
C LEU A 18 -4.24 0.82 13.06
N LYS A 19 -3.10 1.48 13.04
CA LYS A 19 -2.99 2.89 12.66
C LYS A 19 -3.36 3.06 11.19
N ILE A 20 -3.43 4.32 10.75
CA ILE A 20 -3.76 4.60 9.35
C ILE A 20 -2.66 4.04 8.43
N GLY A 21 -3.06 3.26 7.43
CA GLY A 21 -2.10 2.68 6.48
C GLY A 21 -2.72 1.64 5.60
N GLY A 22 -2.00 1.30 4.54
CA GLY A 22 -2.46 0.33 3.55
C GLY A 22 -2.45 -1.10 4.06
N ALA A 23 -1.40 -1.50 4.76
CA ALA A 23 -1.31 -2.86 5.28
C ALA A 23 -2.40 -3.11 6.33
N GLU A 24 -2.69 -2.11 7.12
CA GLU A 24 -3.72 -2.19 8.15
C GLU A 24 -5.10 -2.39 7.52
N ARG A 25 -5.38 -1.63 6.46
CA ARG A 25 -6.64 -1.77 5.73
C ARG A 25 -6.82 -3.18 5.15
N VAL A 26 -5.75 -3.70 4.54
CA VAL A 26 -5.79 -5.04 3.96
C VAL A 26 -5.95 -6.10 5.06
N THR A 27 -5.29 -5.93 6.20
CA THR A 27 -5.45 -6.85 7.33
C THR A 27 -6.91 -6.95 7.76
N LEU A 28 -7.56 -5.81 7.93
CA LEU A 28 -8.98 -5.79 8.33
C LEU A 28 -9.86 -6.40 7.24
N GLN A 29 -9.55 -6.16 5.99
CA GLN A 29 -10.32 -6.70 4.88
C GLN A 29 -10.20 -8.23 4.84
N TRP A 30 -8.99 -8.75 4.96
CA TRP A 30 -8.77 -10.20 4.99
C TRP A 30 -9.47 -10.84 6.20
N ALA A 31 -9.39 -10.18 7.35
CA ALA A 31 -10.06 -10.67 8.56
C ALA A 31 -11.57 -10.75 8.35
N GLU A 32 -12.15 -9.72 7.73
CA GLU A 32 -13.58 -9.71 7.44
C GLU A 32 -13.95 -10.79 6.43
N TRP A 33 -13.15 -10.96 5.38
CA TRP A 33 -13.39 -12.02 4.39
C TRP A 33 -13.38 -13.40 5.05
N LEU A 34 -12.41 -13.65 5.94
CA LEU A 34 -12.35 -14.92 6.65
C LEU A 34 -13.56 -15.09 7.55
N SER A 35 -13.94 -14.06 8.29
CA SER A 35 -15.07 -14.15 9.20
C SER A 35 -16.37 -14.47 8.45
N LYS A 36 -16.60 -13.74 7.36
CA LYS A 36 -17.80 -13.99 6.54
C LYS A 36 -17.72 -15.32 5.81
N GLY A 37 -16.51 -15.84 5.61
CA GLY A 37 -16.28 -17.15 5.00
C GLY A 37 -16.38 -18.32 5.99
N GLY A 38 -16.78 -18.05 7.22
CA GLY A 38 -17.01 -19.11 8.21
C GLY A 38 -15.88 -19.35 9.20
N TRP A 39 -14.82 -18.53 9.16
CA TRP A 39 -13.69 -18.69 10.08
C TRP A 39 -13.98 -17.89 11.37
N SER A 40 -13.47 -18.41 12.47
CA SER A 40 -13.42 -17.66 13.74
C SER A 40 -12.11 -16.89 13.76
N VAL A 41 -12.18 -15.56 13.78
CA VAL A 41 -11.01 -14.72 13.49
C VAL A 41 -10.57 -13.92 14.71
N THR A 42 -9.27 -13.95 15.01
CA THR A 42 -8.62 -13.13 16.02
C THR A 42 -7.64 -12.19 15.33
N LEU A 43 -7.75 -10.90 15.67
CA LEU A 43 -6.78 -9.88 15.26
C LEU A 43 -5.83 -9.62 16.41
N LEU A 44 -4.55 -9.86 16.19
CA LEU A 44 -3.50 -9.66 17.20
C LEU A 44 -2.64 -8.47 16.79
N THR A 45 -2.46 -7.53 17.73
CA THR A 45 -1.55 -6.39 17.49
C THR A 45 -0.55 -6.25 18.62
N SER A 46 0.63 -5.67 18.31
CA SER A 46 1.60 -5.32 19.34
C SER A 46 1.15 -4.08 20.11
N LYS A 47 0.55 -3.10 19.43
CA LYS A 47 0.09 -1.86 20.04
C LYS A 47 -1.32 -2.01 20.55
N SER A 48 -1.68 -1.17 21.53
CA SER A 48 -3.01 -1.22 22.12
C SER A 48 -4.07 -0.65 21.16
N ALA A 49 -5.34 -0.96 21.47
CA ALA A 49 -6.46 -0.49 20.68
C ALA A 49 -6.60 1.04 20.68
N SER A 50 -5.97 1.72 21.66
CA SER A 50 -5.98 3.18 21.67
C SER A 50 -5.26 3.78 20.47
N HIS A 51 -4.44 3.01 19.77
CA HIS A 51 -3.74 3.45 18.56
C HIS A 51 -4.54 3.15 17.29
N ASP A 52 -5.68 2.49 17.39
CA ASP A 52 -6.44 2.09 16.21
C ASP A 52 -7.05 3.31 15.53
N PHE A 53 -6.86 3.39 14.21
CA PHE A 53 -7.53 4.37 13.35
C PHE A 53 -8.79 3.75 12.75
N TYR A 54 -8.65 2.53 12.26
CA TYR A 54 -9.77 1.85 11.60
C TYR A 54 -10.60 1.10 12.63
N PRO A 55 -11.94 1.19 12.54
CA PRO A 55 -12.78 0.39 13.43
C PRO A 55 -12.65 -1.10 13.08
N VAL A 56 -12.65 -1.93 14.12
CA VAL A 56 -12.59 -3.38 13.92
C VAL A 56 -13.99 -3.86 13.55
N PRO A 57 -14.16 -4.60 12.45
CA PRO A 57 -15.48 -5.10 12.07
C PRO A 57 -16.09 -6.00 13.14
N ALA A 58 -17.42 -5.99 13.20
CA ALA A 58 -18.14 -6.83 14.15
C ALA A 58 -17.86 -8.32 13.88
N GLY A 59 -17.82 -9.10 14.93
CA GLY A 59 -17.58 -10.54 14.82
C GLY A 59 -16.13 -10.95 14.87
N LEU A 60 -15.21 -9.98 14.96
CA LEU A 60 -13.79 -10.26 15.10
C LEU A 60 -13.35 -10.03 16.54
N ARG A 61 -12.45 -10.90 17.01
CA ARG A 61 -11.87 -10.76 18.33
C ARG A 61 -10.57 -10.00 18.23
N ARG A 62 -10.41 -8.96 19.03
CA ARG A 62 -9.23 -8.09 19.02
C ARG A 62 -8.40 -8.37 20.26
N VAL A 63 -7.13 -8.76 20.07
CA VAL A 63 -6.23 -9.11 21.18
C VAL A 63 -4.92 -8.33 21.03
N GLN A 64 -4.39 -7.84 22.14
CA GLN A 64 -3.09 -7.18 22.17
C GLN A 64 -2.03 -8.20 22.59
N GLU A 65 -0.86 -8.13 21.94
CA GLU A 65 0.28 -8.97 22.30
C GLU A 65 0.64 -8.72 23.77
N PRO A 66 0.86 -9.77 24.58
CA PRO A 66 1.17 -9.57 26.00
C PRO A 66 2.43 -8.73 26.19
N ALA A 67 2.31 -7.66 26.94
CA ALA A 67 3.42 -6.77 27.26
C ALA A 67 4.27 -7.36 28.38
N LEU A 68 5.58 -7.11 28.31
CA LEU A 68 6.48 -7.42 29.40
C LEU A 68 6.57 -6.21 30.32
N PRO A 69 6.64 -6.42 31.64
CA PRO A 69 6.71 -5.30 32.57
C PRO A 69 8.07 -4.62 32.56
N GLY A 70 8.05 -3.30 32.70
CA GLY A 70 9.22 -2.50 33.00
C GLY A 70 10.39 -2.71 32.06
N LEU A 71 11.55 -2.99 32.67
CA LEU A 71 12.80 -3.15 31.94
C LEU A 71 12.79 -4.33 30.97
N LEU A 72 11.96 -5.34 31.24
CA LEU A 72 11.88 -6.52 30.37
C LEU A 72 11.26 -6.21 29.00
N ASN A 73 10.67 -5.03 28.85
CA ASN A 73 10.10 -4.63 27.55
C ASN A 73 11.17 -4.10 26.59
N ARG A 74 12.43 -4.07 27.00
CA ARG A 74 13.52 -3.64 26.14
C ARG A 74 13.82 -4.65 25.03
N ALA A 75 14.46 -4.18 23.98
CA ALA A 75 14.80 -5.01 22.82
C ALA A 75 15.68 -6.21 23.20
N LEU A 76 16.48 -6.09 24.27
CA LEU A 76 17.35 -7.17 24.73
C LEU A 76 16.56 -8.43 25.11
N PHE A 77 15.31 -8.27 25.51
CA PHE A 77 14.48 -9.37 25.99
C PHE A 77 13.51 -9.89 24.93
N TRP A 78 13.82 -9.69 23.65
CA TRP A 78 12.94 -10.16 22.59
C TRP A 78 12.69 -11.67 22.60
N PRO A 79 13.64 -12.54 23.00
CA PRO A 79 13.31 -13.97 23.09
C PRO A 79 12.19 -14.26 24.09
N LEU A 80 12.13 -13.50 25.17
CA LEU A 80 11.06 -13.65 26.15
C LEU A 80 9.71 -13.23 25.55
N LYS A 81 9.72 -12.18 24.72
CA LYS A 81 8.51 -11.78 24.00
C LYS A 81 8.04 -12.88 23.06
N LEU A 82 8.96 -13.56 22.37
CA LEU A 82 8.61 -14.67 21.51
C LEU A 82 8.00 -15.83 22.29
N LEU A 83 8.53 -16.12 23.48
CA LEU A 83 7.97 -17.17 24.32
C LEU A 83 6.55 -16.83 24.76
N ARG A 84 6.29 -15.58 25.08
CA ARG A 84 4.94 -15.14 25.43
C ARG A 84 3.98 -15.26 24.26
N LEU A 85 4.43 -14.85 23.06
CA LEU A 85 3.64 -15.01 21.85
C LEU A 85 3.36 -16.50 21.60
N ARG A 86 4.38 -17.35 21.77
CA ARG A 86 4.20 -18.80 21.58
C ARG A 86 3.16 -19.35 22.54
N LYS A 87 3.17 -18.92 23.81
CA LYS A 87 2.17 -19.38 24.77
C LYS A 87 0.76 -18.97 24.35
N LEU A 88 0.63 -17.76 23.81
CA LEU A 88 -0.66 -17.31 23.27
C LEU A 88 -1.12 -18.22 22.14
N LEU A 89 -0.21 -18.54 21.20
CA LEU A 89 -0.54 -19.41 20.07
C LEU A 89 -0.90 -20.83 20.53
N GLN A 90 -0.20 -21.35 21.54
CA GLN A 90 -0.51 -22.66 22.10
C GLN A 90 -1.88 -22.68 22.76
N ARG A 91 -2.25 -21.60 23.40
CA ARG A 91 -3.56 -21.49 24.07
C ARG A 91 -4.68 -21.36 23.04
N GLU A 92 -4.48 -20.49 22.02
CA GLU A 92 -5.51 -20.23 21.02
C GLU A 92 -5.64 -21.34 19.98
N GLN A 93 -4.57 -22.04 19.68
CA GLN A 93 -4.51 -23.13 18.71
C GLN A 93 -5.18 -22.79 17.37
N PRO A 94 -4.81 -21.67 16.72
CA PRO A 94 -5.43 -21.32 15.44
C PRO A 94 -5.03 -22.31 14.36
N ALA A 95 -5.98 -22.64 13.47
CA ALA A 95 -5.67 -23.48 12.33
C ALA A 95 -4.82 -22.71 11.31
N LEU A 96 -5.00 -21.41 11.25
CA LEU A 96 -4.33 -20.53 10.27
C LEU A 96 -3.71 -19.34 10.97
N LEU A 97 -2.44 -19.07 10.64
CA LEU A 97 -1.72 -17.89 11.11
C LEU A 97 -1.36 -17.03 9.91
N ILE A 98 -1.63 -15.74 9.98
CA ILE A 98 -1.24 -14.80 8.94
C ILE A 98 -0.42 -13.68 9.57
N GLY A 99 0.85 -13.55 9.14
CA GLY A 99 1.72 -12.47 9.56
C GLY A 99 1.71 -11.35 8.53
N MET A 100 1.45 -10.12 8.98
CA MET A 100 1.35 -8.97 8.11
C MET A 100 2.54 -8.06 8.34
N THR A 101 3.23 -7.72 7.26
CA THR A 101 4.47 -6.94 7.25
C THR A 101 5.65 -7.72 7.85
N THR A 102 6.83 -7.10 7.86
CA THR A 102 8.07 -7.84 8.07
C THR A 102 8.25 -8.35 9.50
N LEU A 103 8.21 -7.44 10.49
CA LEU A 103 8.52 -7.84 11.86
C LEU A 103 7.46 -8.76 12.46
N PRO A 104 6.15 -8.47 12.30
CA PRO A 104 5.15 -9.44 12.76
C PRO A 104 5.29 -10.80 12.09
N SER A 105 5.65 -10.84 10.79
CA SER A 105 5.85 -12.10 10.08
C SER A 105 6.99 -12.91 10.68
N ILE A 106 8.14 -12.26 10.96
CA ILE A 106 9.28 -12.93 11.55
C ILE A 106 8.91 -13.49 12.93
N LYS A 107 8.29 -12.65 13.76
CA LYS A 107 7.90 -13.06 15.12
C LYS A 107 6.94 -14.24 15.10
N LEU A 108 5.94 -14.17 14.23
CA LEU A 108 4.90 -15.21 14.15
C LEU A 108 5.52 -16.53 13.67
N ALA A 109 6.38 -16.47 12.67
CA ALA A 109 7.04 -17.67 12.16
C ALA A 109 7.89 -18.34 13.22
N LEU A 110 8.67 -17.56 13.97
CA LEU A 110 9.53 -18.11 15.01
C LEU A 110 8.72 -18.64 16.20
N ALA A 111 7.68 -17.91 16.62
CA ALA A 111 6.87 -18.31 17.77
C ALA A 111 6.04 -19.56 17.48
N SER A 112 5.78 -19.86 16.21
CA SER A 112 4.95 -21.01 15.84
C SER A 112 5.72 -22.26 15.46
N ILE A 113 7.05 -22.27 15.66
CA ILE A 113 7.87 -23.44 15.34
C ILE A 113 7.33 -24.67 16.07
N GLY A 114 7.05 -25.75 15.32
CA GLY A 114 6.57 -27.00 15.87
C GLY A 114 5.08 -27.06 16.14
N LEU A 115 4.36 -25.95 15.95
CA LEU A 115 2.91 -25.96 16.10
C LEU A 115 2.27 -26.42 14.78
N SER A 116 1.04 -26.93 14.88
CA SER A 116 0.36 -27.49 13.71
C SER A 116 -0.33 -26.46 12.83
N SER A 117 -0.34 -25.19 13.25
CA SER A 117 -0.96 -24.10 12.48
C SER A 117 -0.35 -23.98 11.08
N ARG A 118 -1.18 -23.69 10.09
CA ARG A 118 -0.69 -23.32 8.77
C ARG A 118 -0.28 -21.85 8.79
N LEU A 119 0.88 -21.54 8.24
CA LEU A 119 1.50 -20.22 8.35
C LEU A 119 1.54 -19.53 6.99
N VAL A 120 0.93 -18.36 6.93
CA VAL A 120 0.96 -17.46 5.76
C VAL A 120 1.66 -16.18 6.17
N LEU A 121 2.63 -15.74 5.37
CA LEU A 121 3.33 -14.47 5.63
C LEU A 121 3.11 -13.53 4.46
N SER A 122 2.90 -12.24 4.76
CA SER A 122 2.59 -11.25 3.74
C SER A 122 3.46 -10.01 3.89
N GLU A 123 4.45 -9.90 3.01
CA GLU A 123 5.21 -8.65 2.88
C GLU A 123 4.33 -7.62 2.19
N ARG A 124 4.27 -6.42 2.76
CA ARG A 124 3.43 -5.36 2.24
C ARG A 124 4.22 -4.16 1.71
N ASN A 125 5.53 -4.23 1.76
CA ASN A 125 6.42 -3.21 1.23
C ASN A 125 7.51 -3.88 0.41
N TYR A 126 8.17 -3.11 -0.45
CA TYR A 126 9.32 -3.63 -1.18
C TYR A 126 10.50 -3.76 -0.21
N PRO A 127 10.95 -4.98 0.11
CA PRO A 127 11.91 -5.14 1.22
C PRO A 127 13.23 -4.38 1.04
N PRO A 128 13.84 -4.30 -0.17
CA PRO A 128 15.08 -3.52 -0.29
C PRO A 128 14.92 -2.03 0.04
N ALA A 129 13.71 -1.47 -0.09
CA ALA A 129 13.48 -0.06 0.21
C ALA A 129 13.41 0.21 1.71
N ARG A 130 13.28 -0.83 2.52
CA ARG A 130 13.25 -0.72 3.97
C ARG A 130 14.23 -1.73 4.58
N PRO A 131 15.53 -1.44 4.52
CA PRO A 131 16.53 -2.40 4.98
C PRO A 131 16.39 -2.69 6.48
N LEU A 132 16.58 -3.95 6.82
CA LEU A 132 16.55 -4.40 8.20
C LEU A 132 17.96 -4.39 8.78
N ALA A 133 18.05 -4.21 10.11
CA ALA A 133 19.29 -4.48 10.85
C ALA A 133 19.70 -5.94 10.59
N TRP A 134 21.02 -6.19 10.65
CA TRP A 134 21.56 -7.50 10.27
C TRP A 134 20.96 -8.65 11.09
N ARG A 135 20.65 -8.40 12.36
CA ARG A 135 20.05 -9.42 13.22
C ARG A 135 18.67 -9.83 12.72
N TRP A 136 17.87 -8.85 12.31
CA TRP A 136 16.53 -9.14 11.76
C TRP A 136 16.62 -9.78 10.39
N ARG A 137 17.63 -9.43 9.59
CA ARG A 137 17.85 -10.11 8.31
C ARG A 137 18.18 -11.59 8.52
N LEU A 138 19.01 -11.90 9.52
CA LEU A 138 19.31 -13.28 9.84
C LEU A 138 18.06 -14.04 10.31
N LEU A 139 17.29 -13.43 11.20
CA LEU A 139 16.06 -14.05 11.67
C LEU A 139 15.07 -14.26 10.54
N ARG A 140 14.98 -13.33 9.59
CA ARG A 140 14.11 -13.49 8.42
C ARG A 140 14.53 -14.68 7.58
N ARG A 141 15.84 -14.87 7.40
CA ARG A 141 16.34 -16.03 6.66
C ARG A 141 15.93 -17.36 7.29
N LEU A 142 15.87 -17.38 8.61
CA LEU A 142 15.45 -18.59 9.34
C LEU A 142 13.93 -18.74 9.34
N ALA A 143 13.21 -17.63 9.42
CA ALA A 143 11.76 -17.63 9.64
C ALA A 143 10.96 -17.81 8.36
N TYR A 144 11.29 -17.06 7.31
CA TYR A 144 10.46 -16.98 6.11
C TYR A 144 10.29 -18.31 5.37
N PRO A 145 11.32 -19.17 5.24
CA PRO A 145 11.11 -20.44 4.54
C PRO A 145 10.17 -21.40 5.28
N ARG A 146 9.83 -21.12 6.52
CA ARG A 146 8.90 -21.94 7.29
C ARG A 146 7.45 -21.78 6.85
N ALA A 147 7.14 -20.65 6.17
CA ALA A 147 5.75 -20.36 5.77
C ALA A 147 5.26 -21.35 4.73
N HIS A 148 4.02 -21.80 4.90
CA HIS A 148 3.34 -22.65 3.92
C HIS A 148 3.00 -21.84 2.66
N LEU A 149 2.85 -20.52 2.81
CA LEU A 149 2.53 -19.63 1.70
C LEU A 149 3.01 -18.23 2.03
N HIS A 150 3.66 -17.58 1.06
CA HIS A 150 3.87 -16.13 1.09
C HIS A 150 2.85 -15.51 0.15
N LEU A 151 1.95 -14.72 0.71
CA LEU A 151 0.89 -14.06 -0.04
C LEU A 151 1.22 -12.58 -0.14
N VAL A 152 1.68 -12.14 -1.31
CA VAL A 152 2.20 -10.80 -1.50
C VAL A 152 1.35 -10.06 -2.53
N GLN A 153 1.60 -8.77 -2.68
CA GLN A 153 0.70 -7.92 -3.45
C GLN A 153 1.20 -7.62 -4.86
N THR A 154 2.48 -7.90 -5.17
CA THR A 154 3.05 -7.63 -6.48
C THR A 154 3.98 -8.75 -6.91
N GLN A 155 4.15 -8.87 -8.23
CA GLN A 155 5.10 -9.82 -8.80
C GLN A 155 6.53 -9.50 -8.38
N GLY A 156 6.87 -8.21 -8.25
CA GLY A 156 8.22 -7.82 -7.86
C GLY A 156 8.60 -8.31 -6.46
N ILE A 157 7.66 -8.23 -5.52
CA ILE A 157 7.92 -8.75 -4.17
C ILE A 157 8.04 -10.27 -4.21
N ALA A 158 7.18 -10.94 -4.97
CA ALA A 158 7.25 -12.40 -5.10
C ALA A 158 8.59 -12.85 -5.68
N GLN A 159 9.06 -12.18 -6.73
CA GLN A 159 10.34 -12.49 -7.34
C GLN A 159 11.50 -12.27 -6.36
N TRP A 160 11.44 -11.17 -5.61
CA TRP A 160 12.49 -10.88 -4.64
C TRP A 160 12.58 -12.00 -3.58
N LEU A 161 11.44 -12.42 -3.05
CA LEU A 161 11.42 -13.51 -2.06
C LEU A 161 11.94 -14.82 -2.66
N HIS A 162 11.53 -15.13 -3.88
CA HIS A 162 11.94 -16.36 -4.55
C HIS A 162 13.45 -16.38 -4.80
N GLN A 163 13.99 -15.28 -5.33
CA GLN A 163 15.41 -15.20 -5.69
C GLN A 163 16.33 -15.35 -4.48
N ARG A 164 15.83 -15.01 -3.29
CA ARG A 164 16.61 -15.07 -2.07
C ARG A 164 16.36 -16.34 -1.26
N GLY A 165 15.56 -17.25 -1.80
CA GLY A 165 15.25 -18.50 -1.10
C GLY A 165 14.40 -18.31 0.14
N LEU A 166 13.64 -17.22 0.22
CA LEU A 166 12.84 -16.89 1.40
C LEU A 166 11.43 -17.46 1.34
N ALA A 167 10.96 -17.88 0.17
CA ALA A 167 9.60 -18.39 0.00
C ALA A 167 9.62 -19.70 -0.74
N ARG A 168 8.94 -20.70 -0.16
CA ARG A 168 8.71 -21.99 -0.85
C ARG A 168 7.55 -21.92 -1.84
N ARG A 169 6.55 -21.15 -1.51
CA ARG A 169 5.36 -20.97 -2.34
C ARG A 169 4.91 -19.51 -2.31
N UNK A 170 4.68 -18.75 -3.24
CA UNK A 170 4.34 -17.45 -3.38
C UNK A 170 3.09 -17.42 -4.06
N ALA A 171 2.34 -16.61 -3.79
CA ALA A 171 1.13 -16.26 -4.55
C ALA A 171 0.98 -14.76 -4.50
N VAL A 172 0.42 -14.18 -5.59
CA VAL A 172 0.23 -12.73 -5.68
C VAL A 172 -1.27 -12.45 -5.64
N LEU A 173 -1.67 -11.54 -4.76
CA LEU A 173 -3.05 -11.09 -4.65
C LEU A 173 -3.06 -9.55 -4.54
N UNK A 174 -3.43 -8.92 -5.50
CA UNK A 174 -3.46 -7.58 -5.58
C UNK A 174 -4.21 -7.01 -4.48
N ASN A 175 -4.08 -5.75 -4.42
CA ASN A 175 -4.94 -5.06 -3.44
C ASN A 175 -6.31 -4.80 -4.04
N ALA A 176 -7.33 -4.92 -3.23
CA ALA A 176 -8.68 -4.58 -3.65
C ALA A 176 -8.86 -3.07 -3.68
N ILE A 177 -9.66 -2.60 -4.63
CA ILE A 177 -10.06 -1.19 -4.65
C ILE A 177 -11.34 -1.02 -3.84
N VAL A 178 -11.43 0.09 -3.12
CA VAL A 178 -12.68 0.52 -2.51
C VAL A 178 -13.36 1.47 -3.49
N TRP A 179 -14.44 1.01 -4.10
CA TRP A 179 -15.12 1.77 -5.15
C TRP A 179 -16.61 1.84 -4.86
N PRO A 180 -17.25 3.00 -4.91
CA PRO A 180 -16.67 4.33 -5.15
C PRO A 180 -15.71 4.75 -4.03
N ILE A 181 -14.78 5.65 -4.39
CA ILE A 181 -13.77 6.10 -3.43
C ILE A 181 -14.46 6.88 -2.30
N PRO A 182 -14.21 6.53 -1.03
CA PRO A 182 -14.90 7.19 0.08
C PRO A 182 -14.57 8.68 0.17
N ARG A 183 -15.53 9.48 0.57
CA ARG A 183 -15.35 10.89 0.84
C ARG A 183 -15.23 11.09 2.34
N LEU A 184 -14.06 11.54 2.77
CA LEU A 184 -13.73 11.73 4.18
C LEU A 184 -13.30 13.17 4.42
N ALA A 185 -13.33 13.59 5.68
CA ALA A 185 -12.75 14.87 6.06
C ALA A 185 -11.22 14.77 6.05
N PRO A 186 -10.47 15.84 5.81
CA PRO A 186 -10.98 17.17 5.48
C PRO A 186 -11.42 17.28 4.01
N TRP A 187 -12.43 18.09 3.79
CA TRP A 187 -13.02 18.32 2.48
C TRP A 187 -12.41 19.56 1.85
N LEU A 188 -11.99 19.43 0.60
CA LEU A 188 -11.54 20.59 -0.17
C LEU A 188 -12.04 20.43 -1.60
N ASN A 189 -12.86 21.38 -2.03
CA ASN A 189 -13.39 21.35 -3.39
C ASN A 189 -12.28 21.75 -4.38
N PRO A 190 -12.01 20.94 -5.39
CA PRO A 190 -11.00 21.33 -6.40
C PRO A 190 -11.24 22.68 -7.02
N GLU A 191 -12.53 23.05 -7.23
CA GLU A 191 -12.87 24.33 -7.85
C GLU A 191 -12.43 25.52 -7.01
N SER A 192 -12.27 25.36 -5.70
CA SER A 192 -11.84 26.46 -4.85
C SER A 192 -10.31 26.66 -4.83
N SER A 193 -9.56 25.70 -5.37
CA SER A 193 -8.11 25.73 -5.35
C SER A 193 -7.48 25.92 -6.72
N VAL A 194 -8.15 25.46 -7.76
CA VAL A 194 -7.62 25.48 -9.13
C VAL A 194 -8.32 26.57 -9.92
N PRO A 195 -7.56 27.49 -10.54
CA PRO A 195 -8.21 28.56 -11.33
C PRO A 195 -9.04 27.99 -12.48
N PRO A 196 -10.13 28.69 -12.84
CA PRO A 196 -10.96 28.24 -13.98
C PRO A 196 -10.16 28.14 -15.26
N GLY A 197 -10.44 27.10 -16.05
CA GLY A 197 -9.80 26.89 -17.33
C GLY A 197 -8.49 26.14 -17.27
N GLN A 198 -8.00 25.81 -16.07
CA GLN A 198 -6.76 25.06 -15.92
C GLN A 198 -7.05 23.57 -15.91
N LYS A 199 -6.30 22.80 -16.71
CA LYS A 199 -6.27 21.36 -16.62
C LYS A 199 -5.30 20.96 -15.52
N VAL A 200 -5.59 19.86 -14.84
CA VAL A 200 -4.82 19.46 -13.66
C VAL A 200 -4.00 18.21 -13.93
N ILE A 201 -2.70 18.31 -13.66
CA ILE A 201 -1.83 17.16 -13.43
C ILE A 201 -1.90 16.86 -11.94
N LEU A 202 -2.30 15.65 -11.57
CA LEU A 202 -2.50 15.30 -10.17
C LEU A 202 -1.47 14.28 -9.71
N ALA A 203 -0.93 14.50 -8.50
CA ALA A 203 -0.11 13.53 -7.79
C ALA A 203 -0.55 13.50 -6.34
N VAL A 204 -0.37 12.36 -5.66
CA VAL A 204 -0.88 12.16 -4.29
C VAL A 204 0.16 11.43 -3.46
N GLY A 205 0.48 11.97 -2.29
CA GLY A 205 1.40 11.32 -1.36
C GLY A 205 1.89 12.28 -0.30
N THR A 206 2.52 11.74 0.73
CA THR A 206 2.99 12.53 1.88
C THR A 206 4.50 12.57 2.03
N LYS A 207 5.24 11.80 1.22
CA LYS A 207 6.70 11.69 1.36
C LYS A 207 7.36 12.04 0.04
N LEU A 208 7.94 13.23 0.00
CA LEU A 208 8.48 13.84 -1.21
C LEU A 208 9.50 12.91 -1.90
N HIS A 209 10.47 12.41 -1.15
CA HIS A 209 11.54 11.61 -1.75
C HIS A 209 11.01 10.29 -2.30
N GLN A 210 10.24 9.56 -1.51
CA GLN A 210 9.69 8.28 -1.95
C GLN A 210 8.81 8.46 -3.18
N LYS A 211 7.97 9.48 -3.15
CA LYS A 211 7.02 9.73 -4.25
C LYS A 211 7.66 10.43 -5.45
N GLY A 212 8.91 10.87 -5.32
CA GLY A 212 9.62 11.48 -6.43
C GLY A 212 9.04 12.81 -6.86
N PHE A 213 8.42 13.55 -5.94
CA PHE A 213 7.80 14.81 -6.29
C PHE A 213 8.81 15.85 -6.73
N ASP A 214 10.05 15.75 -6.25
CA ASP A 214 11.11 16.65 -6.66
C ASP A 214 11.36 16.57 -8.17
N ARG A 215 11.43 15.36 -8.72
CA ARG A 215 11.68 15.21 -10.15
C ARG A 215 10.45 15.55 -10.99
N LEU A 216 9.25 15.34 -10.45
CA LEU A 216 8.02 15.74 -11.14
C LEU A 216 7.92 17.27 -11.22
N VAL A 217 8.13 17.96 -10.09
CA VAL A 217 8.04 19.42 -10.05
C VAL A 217 9.12 20.05 -10.91
N ALA A 218 10.35 19.52 -10.86
CA ALA A 218 11.43 20.06 -11.69
C ALA A 218 11.09 19.96 -13.18
N ALA A 219 10.49 18.84 -13.61
CA ALA A 219 10.08 18.67 -15.00
C ALA A 219 8.97 19.65 -15.37
N PHE A 220 7.95 19.78 -14.51
CA PHE A 220 6.85 20.69 -14.80
C PHE A 220 7.33 22.15 -14.85
N ALA A 221 8.27 22.51 -13.98
CA ALA A 221 8.82 23.86 -13.99
C ALA A 221 9.41 24.23 -15.35
N ARG A 222 10.06 23.25 -16.01
CA ARG A 222 10.63 23.47 -17.33
C ARG A 222 9.58 23.47 -18.45
N LEU A 223 8.46 22.81 -18.23
CA LEU A 223 7.41 22.67 -19.24
C LEU A 223 6.32 23.73 -19.16
N GLN A 224 6.22 24.45 -18.03
CA GLN A 224 5.04 25.25 -17.74
C GLN A 224 4.80 26.37 -18.75
N ALA A 225 5.88 26.93 -19.33
CA ALA A 225 5.72 27.99 -20.33
C ALA A 225 5.09 27.48 -21.61
N ASP A 226 5.39 26.22 -21.99
CA ASP A 226 4.83 25.61 -23.18
C ASP A 226 3.40 25.11 -22.99
N PHE A 227 2.96 24.96 -21.73
CA PHE A 227 1.65 24.42 -21.37
C PHE A 227 0.94 25.33 -20.40
N PRO A 228 0.58 26.56 -20.86
CA PRO A 228 0.01 27.54 -19.93
C PRO A 228 -1.37 27.17 -19.39
N ASP A 229 -2.06 26.21 -19.99
CA ASP A 229 -3.38 25.76 -19.54
C ASP A 229 -3.32 24.74 -18.43
N TRP A 230 -2.14 24.30 -18.00
CA TRP A 230 -2.00 23.21 -17.03
C TRP A 230 -1.47 23.71 -15.70
N SER A 231 -1.97 23.10 -14.62
CA SER A 231 -1.46 23.28 -13.26
C SER A 231 -1.12 21.93 -12.68
N LEU A 232 -0.14 21.91 -11.78
CA LEU A 232 0.27 20.70 -11.07
C LEU A 232 -0.25 20.77 -9.64
N VAL A 233 -1.04 19.78 -9.25
CA VAL A 233 -1.59 19.68 -7.90
C VAL A 233 -0.98 18.45 -7.23
N ILE A 234 -0.41 18.63 -6.05
CA ILE A 234 0.09 17.50 -5.24
C ILE A 234 -0.67 17.51 -3.92
N LEU A 235 -1.47 16.46 -3.71
CA LEU A 235 -2.21 16.28 -2.47
C LEU A 235 -1.35 15.53 -1.47
N GLY A 236 -1.35 15.99 -0.21
CA GLY A 236 -0.68 15.30 0.86
C GLY A 236 0.58 15.97 1.37
N ILE A 237 1.09 16.96 0.65
CA ILE A 237 2.28 17.73 1.06
C ILE A 237 1.81 19.04 1.67
N ASP A 238 2.30 19.36 2.87
CA ASP A 238 1.96 20.61 3.55
C ASP A 238 3.23 21.23 4.14
N ASP A 239 3.04 22.31 4.90
CA ASP A 239 4.16 23.05 5.47
C ASP A 239 4.73 22.44 6.74
N ALA A 240 4.11 21.38 7.26
CA ALA A 240 4.64 20.70 8.45
C ALA A 240 5.96 20.01 8.10
N PRO A 241 6.99 20.13 8.96
CA PRO A 241 8.26 19.49 8.63
C PRO A 241 8.17 17.98 8.70
N TYR A 242 8.84 17.32 7.75
CA TYR A 242 9.02 15.88 7.72
C TYR A 242 10.52 15.59 7.79
N ARG A 243 10.95 14.96 8.89
CA ARG A 243 12.38 14.70 9.13
C ARG A 243 13.21 15.97 9.01
N GLY A 244 12.68 17.09 9.55
CA GLY A 244 13.39 18.36 9.59
C GLY A 244 13.33 19.16 8.30
N VAL A 245 12.59 18.71 7.29
CA VAL A 245 12.51 19.39 5.99
C VAL A 245 11.07 19.85 5.76
N ASN A 246 10.90 21.11 5.36
CA ASN A 246 9.62 21.62 4.88
C ASN A 246 9.49 21.19 3.42
N GLN A 247 8.74 20.12 3.18
CA GLN A 247 8.62 19.55 1.84
C GLN A 247 7.92 20.49 0.87
N ALA A 248 6.89 21.20 1.33
CA ALA A 248 6.18 22.15 0.47
C ALA A 248 7.11 23.27 0.02
N ALA A 249 7.91 23.82 0.95
CA ALA A 249 8.86 24.87 0.60
C ALA A 249 9.90 24.37 -0.40
N ARG A 250 10.36 23.14 -0.24
CA ARG A 250 11.32 22.55 -1.19
C ARG A 250 10.74 22.44 -2.59
N LEU A 251 9.48 22.03 -2.70
CA LEU A 251 8.83 21.92 -4.01
C LEU A 251 8.60 23.28 -4.64
N ARG A 252 8.20 24.28 -3.85
CA ARG A 252 8.03 25.64 -4.37
C ARG A 252 9.36 26.21 -4.86
N GLN A 253 10.45 25.89 -4.17
CA GLN A 253 11.79 26.31 -4.60
C GLN A 253 12.14 25.70 -5.95
N LEU A 254 11.84 24.40 -6.16
CA LEU A 254 12.07 23.75 -7.42
C LEU A 254 11.22 24.32 -8.55
N MET A 255 10.02 24.78 -8.24
CA MET A 255 9.13 25.38 -9.22
C MET A 255 9.65 26.76 -9.68
N GLY A 256 10.33 27.47 -8.81
CA GLY A 256 10.92 28.75 -9.14
C GLY A 256 9.97 29.92 -8.87
N THR A 257 10.24 31.07 -9.52
CA THR A 257 9.48 32.28 -9.27
C THR A 257 8.03 32.21 -9.73
N GLU A 258 7.74 31.39 -10.76
CA GLU A 258 6.40 31.20 -11.27
C GLU A 258 5.74 30.01 -10.59
N SER A 259 5.49 30.11 -9.28
CA SER A 259 5.01 28.98 -8.50
C SER A 259 3.49 28.93 -8.35
N SER A 260 2.75 29.86 -8.97
CA SER A 260 1.28 29.90 -8.80
C SER A 260 0.58 28.68 -9.41
N ARG A 261 1.22 28.02 -10.37
CA ARG A 261 0.62 26.82 -10.99
C ARG A 261 1.07 25.51 -10.33
N LEU A 262 1.81 25.60 -9.24
CA LEU A 262 2.04 24.49 -8.34
C LEU A 262 1.13 24.68 -7.13
N ILE A 263 0.17 23.77 -6.97
CA ILE A 263 -0.87 23.90 -5.96
C ILE A 263 -0.70 22.77 -4.95
N LEU A 264 -0.50 23.14 -3.69
CA LEU A 264 -0.22 22.18 -2.60
C LEU A 264 -1.29 22.34 -1.52
N PRO A 265 -2.45 21.70 -1.69
CA PRO A 265 -3.56 21.86 -0.73
C PRO A 265 -3.36 21.18 0.62
N GLY A 266 -2.33 20.30 0.74
CA GLY A 266 -2.17 19.50 1.93
C GLY A 266 -3.04 18.26 1.87
N ASN A 267 -3.35 17.68 3.04
CA ASN A 267 -4.17 16.49 3.12
C ASN A 267 -5.62 16.80 2.82
N VAL A 268 -6.21 16.00 1.95
CA VAL A 268 -7.65 16.07 1.68
C VAL A 268 -8.24 14.68 1.84
N GLY A 269 -9.50 14.62 2.29
CA GLY A 269 -10.20 13.36 2.48
C GLY A 269 -11.14 13.03 1.34
N ASN A 270 -11.47 13.99 0.49
CA ASN A 270 -12.31 13.78 -0.70
C ASN A 270 -11.47 13.62 -1.94
N VAL A 271 -10.50 12.71 -1.92
CA VAL A 271 -9.54 12.55 -2.99
C VAL A 271 -10.21 12.14 -4.30
N GLY A 272 -11.34 11.42 -4.24
CA GLY A 272 -12.09 11.05 -5.44
C GLY A 272 -12.57 12.25 -6.25
N ASP A 273 -12.92 13.35 -5.59
CA ASP A 273 -13.31 14.56 -6.30
C ASP A 273 -12.14 15.14 -7.08
N TRP A 274 -10.93 15.00 -6.55
CA TRP A 274 -9.72 15.48 -7.22
C TRP A 274 -9.35 14.59 -8.41
N TYR A 275 -9.55 13.28 -8.29
CA TYR A 275 -9.37 12.41 -9.47
C TYR A 275 -10.31 12.83 -10.60
N LYS A 276 -11.58 13.10 -10.27
CA LYS A 276 -12.57 13.49 -11.28
C LYS A 276 -12.25 14.82 -11.92
N ALA A 277 -11.67 15.74 -11.16
CA ALA A 277 -11.37 17.09 -11.61
C ALA A 277 -10.06 17.18 -12.42
N SER A 278 -9.30 16.09 -12.49
CA SER A 278 -7.96 16.10 -13.09
C SER A 278 -7.95 15.55 -14.49
N ALA A 279 -6.91 15.88 -15.26
CA ALA A 279 -6.77 15.45 -16.65
C ALA A 279 -5.64 14.43 -16.84
N LEU A 280 -4.71 14.35 -15.88
CA LEU A 280 -3.59 13.42 -15.94
C LEU A 280 -3.16 13.11 -14.52
N PHE A 281 -2.88 11.85 -14.22
CA PHE A 281 -2.29 11.45 -12.94
C PHE A 281 -0.86 11.01 -13.19
N VAL A 282 0.06 11.46 -12.31
CA VAL A 282 1.47 11.07 -12.42
C VAL A 282 1.91 10.42 -11.13
N LEU A 283 2.51 9.23 -11.24
CA LEU A 283 3.17 8.55 -10.14
C LEU A 283 4.68 8.54 -10.43
N SER A 284 5.39 9.45 -9.80
CA SER A 284 6.82 9.65 -10.03
C SER A 284 7.70 8.91 -9.01
N SER A 285 7.16 7.91 -8.34
CA SER A 285 7.74 7.25 -7.17
C SER A 285 9.09 6.59 -7.46
N ARG A 286 9.96 6.64 -6.46
CA ARG A 286 11.21 5.89 -6.45
C ARG A 286 11.00 4.46 -5.99
N PHE A 287 10.04 4.23 -5.12
CA PHE A 287 9.66 2.89 -4.69
C PHE A 287 8.23 2.89 -4.18
N GLU A 288 7.58 1.72 -4.30
CA GLU A 288 6.22 1.50 -3.83
C GLU A 288 6.09 0.11 -3.24
N GLY A 289 5.15 -0.09 -2.34
CA GLY A 289 4.69 -1.41 -1.99
C GLY A 289 3.62 -1.84 -2.98
N TYR A 290 2.45 -1.23 -2.86
CA TYR A 290 1.40 -1.29 -3.87
C TYR A 290 0.86 0.13 -4.04
N PRO A 291 0.85 0.64 -5.27
CA PRO A 291 0.49 2.05 -5.46
C PRO A 291 -1.02 2.24 -5.51
N ASN A 292 -1.65 2.26 -4.33
CA ASN A 292 -3.11 2.38 -4.25
C ASN A 292 -3.62 3.66 -4.92
N VAL A 293 -2.85 4.76 -4.85
CA VAL A 293 -3.29 6.00 -5.49
C VAL A 293 -3.31 5.88 -7.01
N LEU A 294 -2.38 5.10 -7.59
CA LEU A 294 -2.43 4.81 -9.02
C LEU A 294 -3.67 3.96 -9.37
N LEU A 295 -3.94 2.95 -8.56
CA LEU A 295 -5.13 2.12 -8.73
C LEU A 295 -6.40 2.99 -8.69
N GLU A 296 -6.48 3.89 -7.72
CA GLU A 296 -7.64 4.78 -7.59
C GLU A 296 -7.78 5.72 -8.77
N ALA A 297 -6.67 6.28 -9.25
CA ALA A 297 -6.69 7.17 -10.41
C ALA A 297 -7.15 6.43 -11.66
N MET A 298 -6.64 5.22 -11.89
CA MET A 298 -7.05 4.40 -13.03
C MET A 298 -8.53 4.04 -12.96
N ALA A 299 -9.01 3.66 -11.78
CA ALA A 299 -10.42 3.34 -11.59
C ALA A 299 -11.30 4.55 -11.86
N SER A 300 -10.80 5.74 -11.57
CA SER A 300 -11.54 7.00 -11.78
C SER A 300 -11.56 7.43 -13.24
N GLY A 301 -10.88 6.70 -14.12
CA GLY A 301 -10.84 7.05 -15.54
C GLY A 301 -9.84 8.14 -15.87
N LEU A 302 -8.75 8.25 -15.10
CA LEU A 302 -7.67 9.17 -15.43
C LEU A 302 -6.63 8.49 -16.31
N PRO A 303 -6.11 9.18 -17.30
CA PRO A 303 -4.89 8.69 -17.94
C PRO A 303 -3.73 8.83 -16.95
N CYS A 304 -2.89 7.81 -16.87
CA CYS A 304 -1.85 7.74 -15.85
C CYS A 304 -0.47 7.57 -16.49
N LEU A 305 0.48 8.34 -15.96
CA LEU A 305 1.91 8.23 -16.27
C LEU A 305 2.60 7.77 -14.99
N ALA A 306 3.21 6.60 -15.03
CA ALA A 306 3.89 6.08 -13.83
C ALA A 306 5.33 5.71 -14.13
N VAL A 307 6.19 5.92 -13.16
CA VAL A 307 7.56 5.41 -13.20
C VAL A 307 7.54 3.93 -12.84
N ASP A 308 8.24 3.13 -13.62
CA ASP A 308 8.36 1.69 -13.38
C ASP A 308 9.37 1.45 -12.26
N CYS A 309 9.00 1.83 -11.05
CA CYS A 309 9.82 1.56 -9.88
C CYS A 309 9.72 0.08 -9.49
N PRO A 310 10.55 -0.39 -8.56
CA PRO A 310 10.76 -1.84 -8.38
C PRO A 310 9.52 -2.69 -8.19
N THR A 311 8.45 -2.18 -7.55
CA THR A 311 7.24 -2.97 -7.42
C THR A 311 6.01 -2.10 -7.61
N GLY A 312 4.98 -2.66 -8.22
CA GLY A 312 3.64 -2.14 -8.24
C GLY A 312 3.15 -1.56 -9.55
N PRO A 313 3.77 -0.49 -10.08
CA PRO A 313 3.18 0.15 -11.28
C PRO A 313 3.08 -0.78 -12.49
N SER A 314 4.06 -1.64 -12.72
CA SER A 314 4.00 -2.59 -13.84
C SER A 314 2.97 -3.70 -13.62
N ASP A 315 2.47 -3.87 -12.41
CA ASP A 315 1.37 -4.80 -12.15
C ASP A 315 0.03 -4.19 -12.56
N LEU A 316 -0.03 -2.87 -12.69
CA LEU A 316 -1.27 -2.14 -13.03
C LEU A 316 -1.29 -1.62 -14.45
N ILE A 317 -0.15 -1.14 -14.97
CA ILE A 317 -0.09 -0.51 -16.28
C ILE A 317 0.54 -1.45 -17.30
N ASP A 318 -0.20 -1.69 -18.39
CA ASP A 318 0.32 -2.28 -19.63
C ASP A 318 0.68 -1.13 -20.55
N PRO A 319 1.99 -0.84 -20.74
CA PRO A 319 2.37 0.38 -21.46
C PRO A 319 1.82 0.41 -22.88
N GLY A 320 1.27 1.56 -23.26
CA GLY A 320 0.69 1.78 -24.57
C GLY A 320 -0.74 1.28 -24.72
N LEU A 321 -1.28 0.61 -23.69
CA LEU A 321 -2.65 0.14 -23.70
C LEU A 321 -3.51 0.92 -22.71
N ASN A 322 -3.10 0.98 -21.44
CA ASN A 322 -3.89 1.63 -20.40
C ASN A 322 -3.13 2.69 -19.62
N GLY A 323 -1.95 3.09 -20.12
CA GLY A 323 -1.17 4.12 -19.48
C GLY A 323 0.24 4.19 -20.04
N TRP A 324 1.02 5.14 -19.51
CA TRP A 324 2.45 5.25 -19.81
C TRP A 324 3.24 4.70 -18.61
N LEU A 325 4.28 3.93 -18.94
CA LEU A 325 5.18 3.40 -17.93
C LEU A 325 6.60 3.79 -18.31
N VAL A 326 7.25 4.58 -17.47
CA VAL A 326 8.56 5.18 -17.74
C VAL A 326 9.62 4.44 -16.92
N SER A 327 10.72 4.04 -17.55
CA SER A 327 11.78 3.34 -16.83
C SER A 327 12.37 4.23 -15.73
N GLU A 328 12.83 3.60 -14.66
CA GLU A 328 13.50 4.32 -13.57
C GLU A 328 14.75 5.03 -14.10
N GLN A 329 15.44 4.42 -15.05
CA GLN A 329 16.65 5.01 -15.65
C GLN A 329 16.33 6.35 -16.31
N VAL A 330 15.20 6.41 -17.06
CA VAL A 330 14.78 7.67 -17.69
C VAL A 330 14.33 8.67 -16.60
N ALA A 331 13.52 8.20 -15.66
CA ALA A 331 12.97 9.09 -14.63
C ALA A 331 14.05 9.70 -13.75
N SER A 332 15.12 8.95 -13.46
CA SER A 332 16.21 9.45 -12.62
C SER A 332 17.06 10.50 -13.34
N THR A 333 17.02 10.49 -14.67
CA THR A 333 17.72 11.51 -15.47
C THR A 333 16.85 12.76 -15.61
N ASP A 334 15.66 12.61 -16.17
CA ASP A 334 14.76 13.74 -16.40
C ASP A 334 13.36 13.24 -16.75
N MET A 335 12.37 13.74 -16.03
CA MET A 335 10.96 13.43 -16.30
C MET A 335 10.37 14.31 -17.39
N GLU A 336 11.13 15.26 -17.94
CA GLU A 336 10.55 16.26 -18.84
C GLU A 336 9.93 15.65 -20.09
N GLN A 337 10.67 14.79 -20.79
CA GLN A 337 10.17 14.22 -22.05
C GLN A 337 8.94 13.34 -21.87
N PRO A 338 8.92 12.38 -20.92
CA PRO A 338 7.69 11.61 -20.74
C PRO A 338 6.52 12.46 -20.29
N LEU A 339 6.74 13.47 -19.47
CA LEU A 339 5.64 14.35 -19.06
C LEU A 339 5.15 15.17 -20.24
N ARG A 340 6.05 15.73 -21.06
CA ARG A 340 5.66 16.46 -22.27
C ARG A 340 4.81 15.59 -23.20
N GLN A 341 5.24 14.36 -23.42
CA GLN A 341 4.50 13.43 -24.27
C GLN A 341 3.07 13.23 -23.77
N ALA A 342 2.92 13.03 -22.45
CA ALA A 342 1.60 12.82 -21.86
C ALA A 342 0.71 14.07 -21.99
N LEU A 343 1.30 15.27 -21.88
CA LEU A 343 0.55 16.50 -22.00
C LEU A 343 0.13 16.77 -23.46
N GLU A 344 0.97 16.41 -24.43
CA GLU A 344 0.70 16.67 -25.84
C GLU A 344 -0.25 15.67 -26.47
N ASP A 345 -0.26 14.42 -26.03
CA ASP A 345 -0.95 13.34 -26.72
C ASP A 345 -2.37 13.18 -26.19
N THR A 346 -3.26 14.04 -26.66
CA THR A 346 -4.67 14.02 -26.23
C THR A 346 -5.34 12.69 -26.58
N ALA A 347 -5.06 12.13 -27.77
CA ALA A 347 -5.67 10.87 -28.20
C ALA A 347 -5.27 9.73 -27.25
N ALA A 348 -4.00 9.66 -26.86
CA ALA A 348 -3.54 8.64 -25.93
C ALA A 348 -4.19 8.83 -24.56
N ARG A 349 -4.32 10.08 -24.09
CA ARG A 349 -4.97 10.30 -22.80
C ARG A 349 -6.40 9.75 -22.80
N VAL A 350 -7.16 10.00 -23.87
CA VAL A 350 -8.53 9.51 -23.96
C VAL A 350 -8.56 7.98 -24.01
N ALA A 351 -7.71 7.38 -24.82
CA ALA A 351 -7.68 5.92 -24.97
C ALA A 351 -7.28 5.23 -23.66
N PHE A 352 -6.22 5.73 -23.00
CA PHE A 352 -5.73 5.13 -21.76
C PHE A 352 -6.76 5.29 -20.63
N ALA A 353 -7.41 6.44 -20.54
CA ALA A 353 -8.43 6.67 -19.51
C ALA A 353 -9.56 5.64 -19.61
N SER A 354 -10.00 5.35 -20.81
CA SER A 354 -11.07 4.37 -21.03
C SER A 354 -10.62 2.96 -20.59
N LYS A 355 -9.45 2.55 -21.04
CA LYS A 355 -8.93 1.19 -20.73
C LYS A 355 -8.55 1.03 -19.26
N ALA A 356 -8.11 2.11 -18.61
CA ALA A 356 -7.67 2.04 -17.22
C ALA A 356 -8.79 1.62 -16.29
N GLN A 357 -10.05 1.93 -16.62
CA GLN A 357 -11.18 1.63 -15.74
C GLN A 357 -11.41 0.14 -15.51
N ALA A 358 -10.79 -0.73 -16.33
CA ALA A 358 -10.91 -2.17 -16.16
C ALA A 358 -10.39 -2.63 -14.78
N VAL A 359 -9.58 -1.82 -14.10
CA VAL A 359 -9.13 -2.16 -12.74
C VAL A 359 -10.30 -2.24 -11.76
N ARG A 360 -11.42 -1.58 -12.04
CA ARG A 360 -12.59 -1.67 -11.16
C ARG A 360 -13.04 -3.11 -10.99
N GLN A 361 -13.04 -3.90 -12.07
CA GLN A 361 -13.41 -5.32 -12.00
C GLN A 361 -12.24 -6.18 -11.56
N ARG A 362 -11.07 -5.93 -12.12
CA ARG A 362 -9.90 -6.76 -11.83
C ARG A 362 -9.54 -6.71 -10.35
N ASN A 363 -9.62 -5.53 -9.73
CA ASN A 363 -9.28 -5.33 -8.33
C ASN A 363 -10.51 -5.22 -7.43
N ALA A 364 -11.68 -5.62 -7.90
CA ALA A 364 -12.89 -5.58 -7.08
C ALA A 364 -12.78 -6.59 -5.92
N PRO A 365 -13.25 -6.23 -4.72
CA PRO A 365 -13.28 -7.21 -3.63
C PRO A 365 -14.02 -8.48 -4.01
N GLU A 366 -15.10 -8.37 -4.80
CA GLU A 366 -15.87 -9.52 -5.25
C GLU A 366 -15.07 -10.47 -6.11
N SER A 367 -14.06 -9.95 -6.83
CA SER A 367 -13.18 -10.77 -7.66
C SER A 367 -12.05 -11.40 -6.84
N LEU A 368 -11.55 -10.70 -5.84
CA LEU A 368 -10.38 -11.11 -5.08
C LEU A 368 -10.73 -12.01 -3.89
N ARG A 369 -11.87 -11.77 -3.26
CA ARG A 369 -12.27 -12.52 -2.06
C ARG A 369 -12.32 -14.02 -2.29
N PRO A 370 -12.95 -14.54 -3.38
CA PRO A 370 -12.97 -15.99 -3.58
C PRO A 370 -11.56 -16.56 -3.76
N VAL A 371 -10.69 -15.85 -4.45
CA VAL A 371 -9.30 -16.30 -4.64
C VAL A 371 -8.60 -16.41 -3.29
N PHE A 372 -8.76 -15.39 -2.44
CA PHE A 372 -8.16 -15.39 -1.12
C PHE A 372 -8.68 -16.55 -0.28
N LEU A 373 -10.01 -16.72 -0.24
CA LEU A 373 -10.61 -17.78 0.58
C LEU A 373 -10.22 -19.17 0.09
N ASP A 374 -10.13 -19.36 -1.24
CA ASP A 374 -9.66 -20.63 -1.78
C ASP A 374 -8.22 -20.93 -1.38
N LEU A 375 -7.33 -19.91 -1.44
CA LEU A 375 -5.95 -20.08 -1.02
C LEU A 375 -5.87 -20.48 0.45
N MET A 376 -6.63 -19.80 1.30
CA MET A 376 -6.59 -20.09 2.74
C MET A 376 -7.19 -21.46 3.05
N GLY A 377 -8.23 -21.84 2.36
CA GLY A 377 -8.88 -23.13 2.57
C GLY A 377 -8.10 -24.32 2.04
N SER A 378 -7.14 -24.10 1.14
CA SER A 378 -6.38 -25.18 0.51
C SER A 378 -5.08 -25.51 1.23
N LEU A 379 -4.71 -24.79 2.29
CA LEU A 379 -3.43 -24.98 2.99
C LEU A 379 -3.42 -26.19 3.93
#